data_01b8a3fc82987f106cf1df423a3a4f4f
#
_entry.id   01b8a3fc82987f106cf1df423a3a4f4f
#
_cell.length_a   1.000
_cell.length_b   1.000
_cell.length_c   1.000
_cell.angle_alpha   90.00
_cell.angle_beta   90.00
_cell.angle_gamma   90.00
#
_symmetry.space_group_name_H-M   'P 1'
#
loop_
_entity.id
_entity.type
_entity.pdbx_description
1 polymer ?
#
loop_
_entity_poly.entity_id
_entity_poly.type
_entity_poly.pdbx_seq_one_letter_code
_entity_poly.pdbx_strand_id
1 'polypeptide(L)'
;MELEFAQSVLLNFGLKDSIISVKRIESGLINTTFVLNSKANSYILQAINTKVFPNHEKGLENILTVGNWLKSKNYPYSFPLPIKGQYLKLKNEVWRLSPFIKNSISYNQISSLDQVKGAAACLSKFYH
;
A
#
# COMPACT_ATOMS: atom_id res chain seq x y z
N MET A 1 11.97 11.63 -4.87
CA MET A 1 12.64 10.31 -5.03
C MET A 1 13.14 10.16 -6.45
N GLU A 2 14.36 9.74 -6.59
CA GLU A 2 14.95 9.48 -7.90
C GLU A 2 14.53 8.11 -8.44
N LEU A 3 14.43 8.02 -9.76
CA LEU A 3 14.00 6.82 -10.44
C LEU A 3 14.95 5.64 -10.18
N GLU A 4 16.25 5.91 -10.12
CA GLU A 4 17.27 4.87 -9.83
C GLU A 4 17.07 4.25 -8.44
N PHE A 5 16.74 5.06 -7.44
CA PHE A 5 16.47 4.56 -6.10
C PHE A 5 15.20 3.71 -6.10
N ALA A 6 14.13 4.16 -6.75
CA ALA A 6 12.90 3.39 -6.88
C ALA A 6 13.15 2.05 -7.56
N GLN A 7 13.98 2.03 -8.61
CA GLN A 7 14.38 0.82 -9.30
C GLN A 7 15.12 -0.14 -8.36
N SER A 8 16.03 0.36 -7.55
CA SER A 8 16.78 -0.46 -6.60
C SER A 8 15.86 -1.06 -5.53
N VAL A 9 14.85 -0.32 -5.09
CA VAL A 9 13.85 -0.84 -4.14
C VAL A 9 13.09 -2.01 -4.74
N LEU A 10 12.60 -1.88 -5.97
CA LEU A 10 11.91 -2.97 -6.65
C LEU A 10 12.79 -4.22 -6.76
N LEU A 11 14.03 -4.07 -7.14
CA LEU A 11 14.98 -5.19 -7.22
C LEU A 11 15.17 -5.88 -5.87
N ASN A 12 15.22 -5.11 -4.78
CA ASN A 12 15.32 -5.67 -3.43
C ASN A 12 14.08 -6.46 -3.02
N PHE A 13 12.92 -6.14 -3.60
CA PHE A 13 11.69 -6.95 -3.42
C PHE A 13 11.61 -8.12 -4.42
N GLY A 14 12.63 -8.34 -5.22
CA GLY A 14 12.67 -9.43 -6.20
C GLY A 14 11.85 -9.16 -7.45
N LEU A 15 11.52 -7.90 -7.74
CA LEU A 15 10.76 -7.51 -8.91
C LEU A 15 11.70 -6.95 -9.98
N LYS A 16 11.49 -7.37 -11.23
CA LYS A 16 12.36 -7.01 -12.36
C LYS A 16 11.76 -5.94 -13.29
N ASP A 17 10.59 -5.41 -12.92
CA ASP A 17 9.93 -4.35 -13.70
C ASP A 17 10.84 -3.14 -13.85
N SER A 18 10.90 -2.58 -15.05
CA SER A 18 11.60 -1.32 -15.29
C SER A 18 10.69 -0.15 -14.98
N ILE A 19 11.07 0.65 -13.98
CA ILE A 19 10.30 1.82 -13.57
C ILE A 19 10.44 2.92 -14.61
N ILE A 20 9.30 3.44 -15.09
CA ILE A 20 9.25 4.53 -16.07
C ILE A 20 8.84 5.87 -15.44
N SER A 21 8.19 5.86 -14.30
CA SER A 21 7.85 7.09 -13.59
C SER A 21 7.68 6.86 -12.09
N VAL A 22 7.96 7.91 -11.32
CA VAL A 22 7.78 7.98 -9.87
C VAL A 22 6.99 9.24 -9.56
N LYS A 23 5.86 9.11 -8.87
CA LYS A 23 5.02 10.25 -8.50
C LYS A 23 4.77 10.23 -7.00
N ARG A 24 5.05 11.34 -6.32
CA ARG A 24 4.71 11.49 -4.90
C ARG A 24 3.21 11.81 -4.76
N ILE A 25 2.57 11.14 -3.79
CA ILE A 25 1.19 11.46 -3.39
C ILE A 25 1.24 12.45 -2.24
N GLU A 26 0.73 13.65 -2.45
CA GLU A 26 0.81 14.74 -1.48
C GLU A 26 -0.22 14.64 -0.35
N SER A 27 -1.27 13.84 -0.52
CA SER A 27 -2.34 13.68 0.48
C SER A 27 -1.97 12.81 1.68
N GLY A 28 -0.83 12.11 1.64
CA GLY A 28 -0.36 11.30 2.76
C GLY A 28 0.25 12.18 3.85
N LEU A 29 -0.34 12.15 5.06
CA LEU A 29 0.07 13.02 6.16
C LEU A 29 1.11 12.39 7.10
N ILE A 30 1.15 11.07 7.19
CA ILE A 30 2.01 10.34 8.13
C ILE A 30 3.16 9.66 7.41
N ASN A 31 2.85 8.76 6.50
CA ASN A 31 3.87 8.09 5.68
C ASN A 31 4.08 8.85 4.38
N THR A 32 5.32 8.87 3.90
CA THR A 32 5.61 9.40 2.57
C THR A 32 5.28 8.33 1.53
N THR A 33 4.43 8.67 0.56
CA THR A 33 3.86 7.71 -0.39
C THR A 33 4.19 8.10 -1.83
N PHE A 34 4.59 7.11 -2.61
CA PHE A 34 4.91 7.26 -4.03
C PHE A 34 4.15 6.22 -4.86
N VAL A 35 3.77 6.61 -6.08
CA VAL A 35 3.30 5.68 -7.10
C VAL A 35 4.47 5.39 -8.04
N LEU A 36 4.80 4.13 -8.19
CA LEU A 36 5.82 3.66 -9.13
C LEU A 36 5.11 3.01 -10.32
N ASN A 37 5.41 3.49 -11.50
CA ASN A 37 4.83 2.93 -12.73
C ASN A 37 5.87 2.25 -13.58
N SER A 38 5.56 1.05 -14.04
CA SER A 38 6.28 0.34 -15.10
C SER A 38 5.34 0.14 -16.29
N LYS A 39 5.83 -0.45 -17.38
CA LYS A 39 4.96 -0.76 -18.54
C LYS A 39 3.85 -1.75 -18.18
N ALA A 40 4.15 -2.72 -17.32
CA ALA A 40 3.24 -3.82 -17.00
C ALA A 40 2.44 -3.58 -15.73
N ASN A 41 3.02 -2.90 -14.73
CA ASN A 41 2.45 -2.83 -13.39
C ASN A 41 2.64 -1.45 -12.76
N SER A 42 1.81 -1.19 -11.74
CA SER A 42 1.97 -0.03 -10.87
C SER A 42 2.00 -0.48 -9.43
N TYR A 43 2.76 0.24 -8.61
CA TYR A 43 2.99 -0.09 -7.20
C TYR A 43 2.84 1.16 -6.34
N ILE A 44 2.49 0.93 -5.09
CA ILE A 44 2.55 1.95 -4.04
C ILE A 44 3.77 1.66 -3.18
N LEU A 45 4.68 2.62 -3.10
CA LEU A 45 5.86 2.56 -2.24
C LEU A 45 5.70 3.58 -1.12
N GLN A 46 5.81 3.13 0.13
CA GLN A 46 5.69 4.00 1.30
C GLN A 46 6.91 3.89 2.19
N ALA A 47 7.44 5.05 2.58
CA ALA A 47 8.36 5.13 3.70
C ALA A 47 7.53 5.17 5.00
N ILE A 48 7.72 4.18 5.86
CA ILE A 48 6.98 4.09 7.13
C ILE A 48 7.58 5.08 8.12
N ASN A 49 6.73 5.91 8.69
CA ASN A 49 7.14 6.83 9.75
C ASN A 49 7.32 6.04 11.06
N THR A 50 8.57 5.66 11.33
CA THR A 50 8.90 4.82 12.49
C THR A 50 8.79 5.56 13.83
N LYS A 51 8.70 6.88 13.82
CA LYS A 51 8.42 7.68 15.03
C LYS A 51 6.96 7.55 15.44
N VAL A 52 6.04 7.52 14.46
CA VAL A 52 4.61 7.32 14.70
C VAL A 52 4.31 5.83 14.90
N PHE A 53 4.97 4.97 14.13
CA PHE A 53 4.78 3.52 14.18
C PHE A 53 6.07 2.81 14.63
N PRO A 54 6.47 2.93 15.92
CA PRO A 54 7.69 2.27 16.40
C PRO A 54 7.60 0.74 16.35
N ASN A 55 6.39 0.19 16.45
CA ASN A 55 6.13 -1.24 16.40
C ASN A 55 5.68 -1.70 15.00
N HIS A 56 6.28 -1.15 13.95
CA HIS A 56 5.89 -1.43 12.57
C HIS A 56 6.00 -2.93 12.20
N GLU A 57 6.92 -3.68 12.80
CA GLU A 57 7.03 -5.13 12.57
C GLU A 57 5.82 -5.89 13.10
N LYS A 58 5.32 -5.52 14.28
CA LYS A 58 4.05 -6.06 14.82
C LYS A 58 2.87 -5.65 13.96
N GLY A 59 2.87 -4.42 13.48
CA GLY A 59 1.87 -3.92 12.52
C GLY A 59 1.84 -4.75 11.25
N LEU A 60 3.00 -5.11 10.72
CA LEU A 60 3.11 -5.99 9.55
C LEU A 60 2.53 -7.38 9.83
N GLU A 61 2.87 -7.99 10.98
CA GLU A 61 2.29 -9.27 11.38
C GLU A 61 0.76 -9.21 11.42
N ASN A 62 0.20 -8.14 11.99
CA ASN A 62 -1.24 -7.94 12.07
C ASN A 62 -1.87 -7.80 10.68
N ILE A 63 -1.27 -7.03 9.78
CA ILE A 63 -1.75 -6.86 8.41
C ILE A 63 -1.77 -8.19 7.68
N LEU A 64 -0.72 -8.98 7.79
CA LEU A 64 -0.63 -10.30 7.15
C LEU A 64 -1.67 -11.26 7.72
N THR A 65 -1.83 -11.28 9.05
CA THR A 65 -2.81 -12.15 9.71
C THR A 65 -4.24 -11.81 9.26
N VAL A 66 -4.61 -10.54 9.33
CA VAL A 66 -5.95 -10.08 8.93
C VAL A 66 -6.18 -10.28 7.43
N GLY A 67 -5.22 -9.90 6.60
CA GLY A 67 -5.33 -10.02 5.15
C GLY A 67 -5.48 -11.46 4.69
N ASN A 68 -4.70 -12.36 5.25
CA ASN A 68 -4.80 -13.80 4.94
C ASN A 68 -6.12 -14.40 5.42
N TRP A 69 -6.60 -13.98 6.58
CA TRP A 69 -7.90 -14.40 7.09
C TRP A 69 -9.03 -13.92 6.17
N LEU A 70 -9.03 -12.65 5.76
CA LEU A 70 -10.01 -12.11 4.82
C LEU A 70 -10.01 -12.88 3.49
N LYS A 71 -8.83 -13.19 2.99
CA LYS A 71 -8.67 -13.98 1.76
C LYS A 71 -9.27 -15.38 1.91
N SER A 72 -9.06 -16.03 3.06
CA SER A 72 -9.63 -17.35 3.35
C SER A 72 -11.16 -17.34 3.44
N LYS A 73 -11.75 -16.19 3.76
CA LYS A 73 -13.21 -15.99 3.86
C LYS A 73 -13.82 -15.39 2.59
N ASN A 74 -13.05 -15.30 1.51
CA ASN A 74 -13.48 -14.72 0.25
C ASN A 74 -14.03 -13.29 0.39
N TYR A 75 -13.34 -12.47 1.18
CA TYR A 75 -13.69 -11.06 1.35
C TYR A 75 -13.76 -10.37 -0.01
N PRO A 76 -14.89 -9.73 -0.37
CA PRO A 76 -15.13 -9.28 -1.75
C PRO A 76 -14.44 -7.98 -2.13
N TYR A 77 -13.84 -7.27 -1.17
CA TYR A 77 -13.22 -5.97 -1.42
C TYR A 77 -11.70 -6.06 -1.38
N SER A 78 -11.03 -5.08 -1.98
CA SER A 78 -9.58 -5.05 -2.04
C SER A 78 -8.97 -4.85 -0.64
N PHE A 79 -8.02 -5.70 -0.31
CA PHE A 79 -7.20 -5.59 0.89
C PHE A 79 -5.76 -5.87 0.46
N PRO A 80 -5.05 -4.86 -0.06
CA PRO A 80 -3.70 -5.08 -0.61
C PRO A 80 -2.71 -5.42 0.50
N LEU A 81 -1.98 -6.52 0.29
CA LEU A 81 -0.92 -6.95 1.20
C LEU A 81 0.44 -6.45 0.71
N PRO A 82 1.37 -6.19 1.62
CA PRO A 82 2.73 -5.88 1.24
C PRO A 82 3.34 -6.98 0.37
N ILE A 83 4.01 -6.58 -0.70
CA ILE A 83 4.66 -7.52 -1.62
C ILE A 83 5.72 -8.32 -0.85
N LYS A 84 5.77 -9.64 -1.09
CA LYS A 84 6.59 -10.61 -0.38
C LYS A 84 6.28 -10.74 1.12
N GLY A 85 5.23 -10.06 1.61
CA GLY A 85 4.86 -10.11 3.03
C GLY A 85 5.95 -9.55 3.95
N GLN A 86 6.71 -8.56 3.49
CA GLN A 86 7.83 -8.02 4.26
C GLN A 86 8.01 -6.52 4.03
N TYR A 87 8.68 -5.87 5.01
CA TYR A 87 9.20 -4.53 4.86
C TYR A 87 10.70 -4.59 4.50
N LEU A 88 11.18 -3.53 3.85
CA LEU A 88 12.59 -3.40 3.46
C LEU A 88 13.23 -2.28 4.24
N LYS A 89 14.37 -2.56 4.87
CA LYS A 89 15.21 -1.53 5.50
C LYS A 89 16.29 -1.12 4.50
N LEU A 90 16.27 0.15 4.10
CA LEU A 90 17.22 0.69 3.14
C LEU A 90 17.45 2.18 3.42
N LYS A 91 18.71 2.61 3.47
CA LYS A 91 19.10 3.99 3.77
C LYS A 91 18.49 4.51 5.08
N ASN A 92 18.53 3.71 6.14
CA ASN A 92 17.98 4.02 7.46
C ASN A 92 16.47 4.29 7.48
N GLU A 93 15.77 3.89 6.44
CA GLU A 93 14.31 3.97 6.35
C GLU A 93 13.69 2.59 6.18
N VAL A 94 12.45 2.47 6.59
CA VAL A 94 11.64 1.25 6.44
C VAL A 94 10.65 1.49 5.31
N TRP A 95 10.68 0.62 4.31
CA TRP A 95 9.88 0.75 3.09
C TRP A 95 8.87 -0.39 3.00
N ARG A 96 7.67 -0.04 2.58
CA ARG A 96 6.61 -0.98 2.25
C ARG A 96 6.22 -0.83 0.80
N LEU A 97 6.17 -1.94 0.06
CA LEU A 97 5.71 -1.97 -1.31
C LEU A 97 4.41 -2.77 -1.38
N SER A 98 3.40 -2.22 -2.03
CA SER A 98 2.12 -2.90 -2.26
C SER A 98 1.64 -2.69 -3.68
N PRO A 99 0.77 -3.58 -4.20
CA PRO A 99 0.21 -3.37 -5.52
C PRO A 99 -0.70 -2.13 -5.53
N PHE A 100 -0.72 -1.44 -6.67
CA PHE A 100 -1.66 -0.34 -6.89
C PHE A 100 -3.04 -0.92 -7.22
N ILE A 101 -4.08 -0.40 -6.58
CA ILE A 101 -5.46 -0.80 -6.87
C ILE A 101 -5.92 -0.06 -8.12
N LYS A 102 -6.05 -0.77 -9.24
CA LYS A 102 -6.46 -0.19 -10.53
C LYS A 102 -7.87 0.37 -10.44
N ASN A 103 -8.10 1.49 -11.16
CA ASN A 103 -9.40 2.15 -11.25
C ASN A 103 -9.94 2.62 -9.89
N SER A 104 -9.06 2.84 -8.93
CA SER A 104 -9.43 3.39 -7.62
C SER A 104 -9.34 4.91 -7.63
N ILE A 105 -10.20 5.53 -6.83
CA ILE A 105 -10.23 6.99 -6.64
C ILE A 105 -10.23 7.25 -5.14
N SER A 106 -9.40 8.21 -4.70
CA SER A 106 -9.39 8.67 -3.33
C SER A 106 -10.13 10.00 -3.21
N TYR A 107 -10.93 10.14 -2.16
CA TYR A 107 -11.68 11.35 -1.86
C TYR A 107 -11.20 11.94 -0.54
N ASN A 108 -10.97 13.25 -0.49
CA ASN A 108 -10.63 13.95 0.75
C ASN A 108 -11.87 14.29 1.58
N GLN A 109 -13.03 14.34 0.92
CA GLN A 109 -14.32 14.66 1.54
C GLN A 109 -15.41 13.77 0.95
N ILE A 110 -16.43 13.48 1.77
CA ILE A 110 -17.64 12.81 1.31
C ILE A 110 -18.43 13.80 0.45
N SER A 111 -18.73 13.41 -0.78
CA SER A 111 -19.49 14.24 -1.73
C SER A 111 -20.86 13.66 -2.06
N SER A 112 -21.18 12.44 -1.65
CA SER A 112 -22.48 11.81 -1.93
C SER A 112 -22.85 10.79 -0.85
N LEU A 113 -24.15 10.54 -0.71
CA LEU A 113 -24.67 9.50 0.17
C LEU A 113 -24.22 8.10 -0.27
N ASP A 114 -24.07 7.90 -1.58
CA ASP A 114 -23.60 6.61 -2.12
C ASP A 114 -22.20 6.25 -1.66
N GLN A 115 -21.32 7.24 -1.49
CA GLN A 115 -19.98 7.01 -0.92
C GLN A 115 -20.05 6.53 0.52
N VAL A 116 -20.95 7.11 1.34
CA VAL A 116 -21.16 6.68 2.72
C VAL A 116 -21.71 5.26 2.78
N LYS A 117 -22.71 4.95 1.94
CA LYS A 117 -23.30 3.61 1.86
C LYS A 117 -22.27 2.57 1.41
N GLY A 118 -21.43 2.90 0.44
CA GLY A 118 -20.36 2.03 -0.02
C GLY A 118 -19.35 1.70 1.07
N ALA A 119 -18.90 2.72 1.80
CA ALA A 119 -17.98 2.54 2.91
C ALA A 119 -18.60 1.69 4.03
N ALA A 120 -19.85 1.94 4.38
CA ALA A 120 -20.57 1.17 5.38
C ALA A 120 -20.73 -0.30 4.97
N ALA A 121 -21.02 -0.56 3.69
CA ALA A 121 -21.12 -1.92 3.15
C ALA A 121 -19.80 -2.68 3.25
N CYS A 122 -18.68 -2.03 2.91
CA CYS A 122 -17.34 -2.63 3.07
C CYS A 122 -17.05 -3.00 4.51
N LEU A 123 -17.33 -2.08 5.44
CA LEU A 123 -17.09 -2.29 6.86
C LEU A 123 -17.98 -3.42 7.41
N SER A 124 -19.25 -3.47 7.00
CA SER A 124 -20.18 -4.53 7.38
C SER A 124 -19.66 -5.91 6.95
N LYS A 125 -19.17 -6.04 5.73
CA LYS A 125 -18.59 -7.30 5.23
C LYS A 125 -17.32 -7.67 5.98
N PHE A 126 -16.54 -6.71 6.41
CA PHE A 126 -15.33 -6.95 7.21
C PHE A 126 -15.66 -7.60 8.55
N TYR A 127 -16.74 -7.16 9.22
CA TYR A 127 -17.17 -7.68 10.52
C TYR A 127 -17.94 -9.00 10.43
N HIS A 128 -18.38 -9.40 9.28
CA HIS A 128 -19.15 -10.63 9.08
C HIS A 128 -18.40 -11.63 8.19
#